data_8f57c85faa8c3cccbd2ae47d43c22627
#
_entry.id   8f57c85faa8c3cccbd2ae47d43c22627
#
_cell.length_a   1.000
_cell.length_b   1.000
_cell.length_c   1.000
_cell.angle_alpha   90.00
_cell.angle_beta   90.00
_cell.angle_gamma   90.00
#
_symmetry.space_group_name_H-M   'P 1'
#
loop_
_entity.id
_entity.type
_entity.pdbx_description
1 polymer ?
#
loop_
_entity_poly.entity_id
_entity_poly.type
_entity_poly.pdbx_seq_one_letter_code
_entity_poly.pdbx_strand_id
1 'polypeptide(L)'
;MILGTLMNSGKLSHTVAIILKALSLGYQFGFDIMEVTGLPSGTVYPALRRLERDGLVSSSWEAEEQALKEQRPARRYYTLTRQGKEAEGAATKRYPLLTRLIPDKWGKTV
;
A
#
# COMPACT_ATOMS: atom_id res chain seq x y z
N MET A 1 -9.10 -18.15 -8.03
CA MET A 1 -9.27 -17.05 -7.09
C MET A 1 -8.00 -16.20 -7.07
N ILE A 2 -8.15 -14.90 -7.24
CA ILE A 2 -7.00 -14.01 -7.40
C ILE A 2 -6.06 -14.05 -6.18
N LEU A 3 -6.62 -13.96 -5.00
CA LEU A 3 -5.80 -13.97 -3.77
C LEU A 3 -5.06 -15.29 -3.63
N GLY A 4 -5.74 -16.41 -3.86
CA GLY A 4 -5.10 -17.71 -3.80
C GLY A 4 -3.99 -17.85 -4.84
N THR A 5 -4.24 -17.35 -6.05
CA THR A 5 -3.25 -17.40 -7.12
C THR A 5 -2.01 -16.57 -6.76
N LEU A 6 -2.22 -15.38 -6.22
CA LEU A 6 -1.12 -14.51 -5.82
C LEU A 6 -0.27 -15.18 -4.74
N MET A 7 -0.90 -15.77 -3.75
CA MET A 7 -0.19 -16.43 -2.66
C MET A 7 0.48 -17.71 -3.11
N ASN A 8 -0.20 -18.50 -3.94
CA ASN A 8 0.34 -19.77 -4.42
C ASN A 8 1.53 -19.58 -5.35
N SER A 9 1.59 -18.46 -6.05
CA SER A 9 2.71 -18.18 -6.93
C SER A 9 3.91 -17.57 -6.19
N GLY A 10 3.84 -17.50 -4.87
CA GLY A 10 4.95 -16.97 -4.06
C GLY A 10 5.14 -15.48 -4.17
N LYS A 11 4.11 -14.77 -4.64
CA LYS A 11 4.23 -13.33 -4.86
C LYS A 11 3.91 -12.48 -3.64
N LEU A 12 3.58 -13.10 -2.51
CA LEU A 12 3.40 -12.41 -1.25
C LEU A 12 4.77 -12.23 -0.60
N SER A 13 5.56 -11.35 -1.19
CA SER A 13 6.93 -11.05 -0.75
C SER A 13 6.92 -10.09 0.41
N HIS A 14 8.10 -9.90 1.04
CA HIS A 14 8.25 -8.88 2.08
C HIS A 14 7.85 -7.50 1.55
N THR A 15 8.26 -7.19 0.33
CA THR A 15 7.95 -5.90 -0.30
C THR A 15 6.44 -5.70 -0.41
N VAL A 16 5.74 -6.70 -0.94
CA VAL A 16 4.28 -6.62 -1.08
C VAL A 16 3.61 -6.53 0.29
N ALA A 17 4.07 -7.34 1.24
CA ALA A 17 3.50 -7.34 2.59
C ALA A 17 3.62 -5.96 3.24
N ILE A 18 4.78 -5.33 3.12
CA ILE A 18 5.01 -4.01 3.71
C ILE A 18 4.14 -2.95 3.04
N ILE A 19 4.00 -2.99 1.73
CA ILE A 19 3.18 -2.02 1.01
C ILE A 19 1.70 -2.18 1.40
N LEU A 20 1.22 -3.41 1.45
CA LEU A 20 -0.17 -3.67 1.87
C LEU A 20 -0.39 -3.16 3.29
N LYS A 21 0.57 -3.39 4.17
CA LYS A 21 0.46 -2.93 5.55
C LYS A 21 0.44 -1.41 5.61
N ALA A 22 1.33 -0.74 4.90
CA ALA A 22 1.36 0.72 4.87
C ALA A 22 0.02 1.29 4.41
N LEU A 23 -0.56 0.71 3.35
CA LEU A 23 -1.87 1.14 2.87
C LEU A 23 -2.95 0.95 3.94
N SER A 24 -2.91 -0.15 4.67
CA SER A 24 -3.90 -0.42 5.72
C SER A 24 -3.79 0.57 6.88
N LEU A 25 -2.62 1.15 7.07
CA LEU A 25 -2.36 2.10 8.16
C LEU A 25 -2.57 3.56 7.74
N GLY A 26 -3.04 3.80 6.52
CA GLY A 26 -3.39 5.14 6.08
C GLY A 26 -2.40 5.82 5.16
N TYR A 27 -1.31 5.16 4.80
CA TYR A 27 -0.33 5.72 3.87
C TYR A 27 -0.84 5.46 2.45
N GLN A 28 -1.47 6.47 1.87
CA GLN A 28 -2.18 6.31 0.60
C GLN A 28 -1.43 6.84 -0.62
N PHE A 29 -0.39 7.63 -0.42
CA PHE A 29 0.39 8.19 -1.52
C PHE A 29 1.69 7.43 -1.66
N GLY A 30 2.12 7.22 -2.91
CA GLY A 30 3.37 6.50 -3.15
C GLY A 30 4.55 7.10 -2.41
N PHE A 31 4.63 8.44 -2.37
CA PHE A 31 5.70 9.11 -1.66
C PHE A 31 5.71 8.78 -0.16
N ASP A 32 4.53 8.79 0.46
CA ASP A 32 4.42 8.47 1.89
C ASP A 32 4.80 7.02 2.16
N ILE A 33 4.40 6.13 1.26
CA ILE A 33 4.77 4.71 1.37
C ILE A 33 6.29 4.56 1.28
N MET A 34 6.92 5.27 0.34
CA MET A 34 8.38 5.26 0.23
C MET A 34 9.04 5.71 1.52
N GLU A 35 8.53 6.78 2.11
CA GLU A 35 9.13 7.33 3.32
C GLU A 35 9.01 6.38 4.51
N VAL A 36 7.83 5.81 4.71
CA VAL A 36 7.61 4.98 5.90
C VAL A 36 8.25 3.60 5.76
N THR A 37 8.39 3.10 4.54
CA THR A 37 8.94 1.77 4.32
C THR A 37 10.43 1.77 3.99
N GLY A 38 10.94 2.90 3.52
CA GLY A 38 12.30 2.96 3.03
C GLY A 38 12.50 2.36 1.64
N LEU A 39 11.42 1.96 0.99
CA LEU A 39 11.51 1.37 -0.35
C LEU A 39 11.67 2.46 -1.41
N PRO A 40 12.48 2.22 -2.44
CA PRO A 40 12.66 3.22 -3.49
C PRO A 40 11.47 3.27 -4.44
N SER A 41 11.36 4.37 -5.20
CA SER A 41 10.27 4.57 -6.13
C SER A 41 10.20 3.47 -7.19
N GLY A 42 11.35 2.99 -7.63
CA GLY A 42 11.40 1.89 -8.61
C GLY A 42 10.83 0.58 -8.11
N THR A 43 10.60 0.48 -6.82
CA THR A 43 9.97 -0.68 -6.21
C THR A 43 8.50 -0.40 -5.89
N VAL A 44 8.23 0.76 -5.29
CA VAL A 44 6.89 1.09 -4.80
C VAL A 44 5.88 1.25 -5.95
N TYR A 45 6.20 2.08 -6.95
CA TYR A 45 5.22 2.35 -8.00
C TYR A 45 4.92 1.15 -8.88
N PRO A 46 5.91 0.34 -9.32
CA PRO A 46 5.58 -0.88 -10.05
C PRO A 46 4.75 -1.85 -9.23
N ALA A 47 5.02 -1.94 -7.92
CA ALA A 47 4.24 -2.82 -7.04
C ALA A 47 2.80 -2.33 -6.92
N LEU A 48 2.58 -1.03 -6.76
CA LEU A 48 1.24 -0.47 -6.69
C LEU A 48 0.46 -0.72 -7.98
N ARG A 49 1.11 -0.56 -9.13
CA ARG A 49 0.46 -0.84 -10.42
C ARG A 49 0.07 -2.30 -10.54
N ARG A 50 0.93 -3.20 -10.10
CA ARG A 50 0.63 -4.63 -10.13
C ARG A 50 -0.52 -4.98 -9.20
N LEU A 51 -0.51 -4.43 -7.99
CA LEU A 51 -1.58 -4.64 -7.02
C LEU A 51 -2.91 -4.12 -7.56
N GLU A 52 -2.89 -2.98 -8.24
CA GLU A 52 -4.10 -2.44 -8.85
C GLU A 52 -4.59 -3.35 -9.98
N ARG A 53 -3.69 -3.81 -10.83
CA ARG A 53 -4.04 -4.73 -11.91
C ARG A 53 -4.65 -6.02 -11.36
N ASP A 54 -4.17 -6.49 -10.23
CA ASP A 54 -4.63 -7.73 -9.62
C ASP A 54 -5.88 -7.53 -8.74
N GLY A 55 -6.41 -6.31 -8.69
CA GLY A 55 -7.65 -6.04 -7.97
C GLY A 55 -7.50 -5.89 -6.46
N LEU A 56 -6.29 -5.78 -5.96
CA LEU A 56 -6.06 -5.64 -4.52
C LEU A 56 -6.03 -4.18 -4.07
N VAL A 57 -5.83 -3.27 -5.00
CA VAL A 57 -5.73 -1.83 -4.74
C VAL A 57 -6.53 -1.11 -5.80
N SER A 58 -7.19 -0.02 -5.42
CA SER A 58 -7.78 0.92 -6.36
C SER A 58 -7.10 2.27 -6.20
N SER A 59 -7.13 3.08 -7.25
CA SER A 59 -6.50 4.38 -7.22
C SER A 59 -7.44 5.47 -7.70
N SER A 60 -7.19 6.68 -7.23
CA SER A 60 -7.94 7.87 -7.62
C SER A 60 -7.02 9.06 -7.59
N TRP A 61 -7.38 10.11 -8.32
CA TRP A 61 -6.64 11.35 -8.27
C TRP A 61 -7.18 12.22 -7.14
N GLU A 62 -6.28 12.92 -6.48
CA GLU A 62 -6.63 13.92 -5.48
C GLU A 62 -7.44 15.03 -6.16
N ALA A 63 -8.35 15.66 -5.41
CA ALA A 63 -9.10 16.79 -5.94
C ALA A 63 -8.16 17.94 -6.31
N GLU A 64 -8.43 18.57 -7.45
CA GLU A 64 -7.61 19.67 -7.93
C GLU A 64 -7.55 20.82 -6.92
N GLU A 65 -8.67 21.09 -6.26
CA GLU A 65 -8.74 22.13 -5.24
C GLU A 65 -7.77 21.90 -4.10
N GLN A 66 -7.65 20.66 -3.66
CA GLN A 66 -6.74 20.33 -2.58
C GLN A 66 -5.29 20.52 -3.03
N ALA A 67 -4.98 20.09 -4.25
CA ALA A 67 -3.64 20.24 -4.80
C ALA A 67 -3.27 21.72 -4.92
N LEU A 68 -4.21 22.55 -5.34
CA LEU A 68 -3.98 23.99 -5.46
C LEU A 68 -3.70 24.62 -4.11
N LYS A 69 -4.42 24.21 -3.06
CA LYS A 69 -4.16 24.70 -1.71
C LYS A 69 -2.75 24.37 -1.26
N GLU A 70 -2.26 23.20 -1.65
CA GLU A 70 -0.92 22.75 -1.29
C GLU A 70 0.16 23.23 -2.25
N GLN A 71 -0.23 23.97 -3.28
CA GLN A 71 0.66 24.53 -4.27
C GLN A 71 1.55 23.45 -4.93
N ARG A 72 0.91 22.36 -5.32
CA ARG A 72 1.58 21.24 -5.98
C ARG A 72 0.62 20.54 -6.94
N PRO A 73 1.14 19.73 -7.87
CA PRO A 73 0.26 18.93 -8.74
C PRO A 73 -0.58 17.94 -7.94
N ALA A 74 -1.75 17.61 -8.46
CA ALA A 74 -2.60 16.61 -7.85
C ALA A 74 -1.87 15.28 -7.78
N ARG A 75 -2.06 14.56 -6.68
CA ARG A 75 -1.42 13.27 -6.45
C ARG A 75 -2.41 12.14 -6.65
N ARG A 76 -1.87 10.99 -7.05
CA ARG A 76 -2.65 9.78 -7.15
C ARG A 76 -2.60 9.08 -5.80
N TYR A 77 -3.75 8.71 -5.27
CA TYR A 77 -3.78 7.98 -4.01
C TYR A 77 -4.37 6.58 -4.21
N TYR A 78 -4.02 5.69 -3.30
CA TYR A 78 -4.32 4.27 -3.40
C TYR A 78 -5.02 3.80 -2.14
N THR A 79 -6.01 2.92 -2.32
CA THR A 79 -6.72 2.32 -1.19
C THR A 79 -6.85 0.82 -1.43
N LEU A 80 -6.89 0.07 -0.34
CA LEU A 80 -7.11 -1.37 -0.44
C LEU A 80 -8.55 -1.64 -0.84
N THR A 81 -8.73 -2.55 -1.79
CA THR A 81 -10.04 -3.10 -2.08
C THR A 81 -10.38 -4.12 -0.99
N ARG A 82 -11.56 -4.73 -1.07
CA ARG A 82 -11.93 -5.80 -0.16
C ARG A 82 -10.91 -6.94 -0.23
N GLN A 83 -10.55 -7.34 -1.45
CA GLN A 83 -9.56 -8.40 -1.65
C GLN A 83 -8.19 -7.95 -1.14
N GLY A 84 -7.88 -6.66 -1.28
CA GLY A 84 -6.63 -6.11 -0.76
C GLY A 84 -6.55 -6.18 0.75
N LYS A 85 -7.67 -5.95 1.43
CA LYS A 85 -7.71 -6.05 2.90
C LYS A 85 -7.48 -7.49 3.34
N GLU A 86 -8.03 -8.45 2.61
CA GLU A 86 -7.80 -9.87 2.90
C GLU A 86 -6.33 -10.22 2.68
N ALA A 87 -5.74 -9.71 1.60
CA ALA A 87 -4.34 -9.97 1.32
C ALA A 87 -3.44 -9.36 2.40
N GLU A 88 -3.80 -8.17 2.89
CA GLU A 88 -3.05 -7.51 3.95
C GLU A 88 -3.11 -8.34 5.23
N GLY A 89 -4.27 -8.87 5.57
CA GLY A 89 -4.41 -9.75 6.73
C GLY A 89 -3.54 -10.99 6.62
N ALA A 90 -3.51 -11.60 5.44
CA ALA A 90 -2.67 -12.77 5.19
C ALA A 90 -1.18 -12.41 5.29
N ALA A 91 -0.81 -11.23 4.78
CA ALA A 91 0.57 -10.76 4.86
C ALA A 91 1.01 -10.53 6.30
N THR A 92 0.12 -9.98 7.12
CA THR A 92 0.41 -9.76 8.55
C THR A 92 0.63 -11.09 9.26
N LYS A 93 -0.16 -12.09 8.94
CA LYS A 93 0.02 -13.41 9.53
C LYS A 93 1.34 -14.07 9.11
N ARG A 94 1.71 -13.87 7.85
CA ARG A 94 2.93 -14.48 7.33
C ARG A 94 4.18 -13.76 7.83
N TYR A 95 4.13 -12.46 7.99
CA TYR A 95 5.29 -11.63 8.38
C TYR A 95 4.94 -10.71 9.55
N PRO A 96 4.58 -11.27 10.70
CA PRO A 96 4.07 -10.43 11.80
C PRO A 96 5.08 -9.43 12.34
N LEU A 97 6.36 -9.80 12.41
CA LEU A 97 7.37 -8.88 12.92
C LEU A 97 7.69 -7.78 11.94
N LEU A 98 7.70 -8.12 10.66
CA LEU A 98 7.99 -7.15 9.62
C LEU A 98 6.93 -6.05 9.58
N THR A 99 5.67 -6.43 9.65
CA THR A 99 4.58 -5.47 9.53
C THR A 99 4.40 -4.63 10.79
N ARG A 100 4.94 -5.05 11.93
CA ARG A 100 4.90 -4.26 13.16
C ARG A 100 5.81 -3.04 13.12
N LEU A 101 6.76 -3.00 12.20
CA LEU A 101 7.71 -1.91 12.13
C LEU A 101 7.13 -0.63 11.52
N ILE A 102 5.95 -0.70 10.92
CA ILE A 102 5.33 0.44 10.28
C ILE A 102 4.41 1.15 11.26
N PRO A 103 4.70 2.41 11.62
CA PRO A 103 3.83 3.15 12.52
C PRO A 103 2.52 3.54 11.86
N ASP A 104 1.47 3.67 12.65
CA ASP A 104 0.19 4.15 12.18
C ASP A 104 0.34 5.60 11.72
N LYS A 105 -0.17 5.93 10.55
CA LYS A 105 -0.06 7.28 10.01
C LYS A 105 -0.75 8.31 10.89
N TRP A 106 -1.78 7.90 11.59
CA TRP A 106 -2.58 8.80 12.40
C TRP A 106 -2.03 8.97 13.82
N GLY A 107 -0.83 8.47 14.07
CA GLY A 107 -0.17 8.63 15.36
C GLY A 107 -0.71 7.76 16.46
N LYS A 108 -1.44 6.72 16.11
CA LYS A 108 -2.01 5.79 17.08
C LYS A 108 -1.12 4.58 17.30
N THR A 109 0.16 4.80 17.28
CA THR A 109 1.12 3.76 17.63
C THR A 109 1.08 3.53 19.13
N VAL A 110 1.22 2.33 19.48
CA VAL A 110 1.24 1.96 20.88
C VAL A 110 2.66 1.69 21.30
#